data_27dfeda515f7f2e4063f445fe3a9f3f8
#
_entry.id   27dfeda515f7f2e4063f445fe3a9f3f8
#
_cell.length_a   1.000
_cell.length_b   1.000
_cell.length_c   1.000
_cell.angle_alpha   90.00
_cell.angle_beta   90.00
_cell.angle_gamma   90.00
#
_symmetry.space_group_name_H-M   'P 1'
#
loop_
_entity.id
_entity.type
_entity.pdbx_description
1 polymer ?
#
loop_
_entity_poly.entity_id
_entity_poly.type
_entity_poly.pdbx_seq_one_letter_code
_entity_poly.pdbx_strand_id
1 'polypeptide(L)'
;MITAFYARVSSDRQKEEKTISSQLQELRDFAAKEDLKIDEKHIYLDEAVSGYYLDRPGLDTLRDAARDGLIDMILVHDPDRFSRKYAYQVLLLEEFKRWNVDVRFLKHPQADSPEKQLLIQMQGVIAEYERARIMERTRRGRLYWIRQGRPLSARVPYG
;
A
#
# COMPACT_ATOMS: atom_id res chain seq x y z
N MET A 1 -4.53 18.57 9.30
CA MET A 1 -4.02 17.49 8.46
C MET A 1 -3.35 16.46 9.36
N ILE A 2 -3.88 15.24 9.40
CA ILE A 2 -3.41 14.15 10.25
C ILE A 2 -2.52 13.24 9.40
N THR A 3 -1.26 13.10 9.83
CA THR A 3 -0.27 12.32 9.10
C THR A 3 -0.06 10.96 9.77
N ALA A 4 -0.16 9.89 8.98
CA ALA A 4 0.12 8.53 9.39
C ALA A 4 1.51 8.08 8.91
N PHE A 5 2.14 7.17 9.64
CA PHE A 5 3.35 6.47 9.22
C PHE A 5 3.05 5.03 8.89
N TYR A 6 3.69 4.53 7.85
CA TYR A 6 3.70 3.12 7.56
C TYR A 6 5.14 2.61 7.40
N ALA A 7 5.49 1.58 8.14
CA ALA A 7 6.79 0.93 8.06
C ALA A 7 6.64 -0.59 7.99
N ARG A 8 7.53 -1.24 7.23
CA ARG A 8 7.53 -2.69 7.06
C ARG A 8 8.95 -3.25 7.02
N VAL A 9 9.15 -4.40 7.65
CA VAL A 9 10.33 -5.26 7.45
C VAL A 9 9.87 -6.68 7.14
N SER A 10 10.60 -7.37 6.24
CA SER A 10 10.33 -8.78 5.95
C SER A 10 10.96 -9.68 7.03
N SER A 11 10.54 -10.97 7.04
CA SER A 11 11.14 -11.99 7.91
C SER A 11 12.61 -12.24 7.60
N ASP A 12 13.07 -11.87 6.40
CA ASP A 12 14.44 -12.08 5.90
C ASP A 12 15.34 -10.92 6.37
N ARG A 13 15.45 -10.73 7.69
CA ARG A 13 16.17 -9.62 8.36
C ARG A 13 17.62 -9.43 7.89
N GLN A 14 18.25 -10.48 7.39
CA GLN A 14 19.64 -10.44 6.93
C GLN A 14 19.84 -9.69 5.61
N LYS A 15 18.75 -9.44 4.83
CA LYS A 15 18.78 -8.75 3.55
C LYS A 15 18.26 -7.32 3.61
N GLU A 16 17.69 -6.88 4.72
CA GLU A 16 17.13 -5.54 4.86
C GLU A 16 18.09 -4.65 5.65
N GLU A 17 18.63 -3.63 4.99
CA GLU A 17 19.57 -2.66 5.58
C GLU A 17 18.95 -1.80 6.69
N LYS A 18 17.60 -1.76 6.78
CA LYS A 18 16.91 -0.88 7.72
C LYS A 18 15.87 -1.61 8.56
N THR A 19 15.99 -1.44 9.86
CA THR A 19 15.01 -1.87 10.86
C THR A 19 13.78 -0.95 10.85
N ILE A 20 12.67 -1.39 11.46
CA ILE A 20 11.49 -0.53 11.68
C ILE A 20 11.88 0.74 12.46
N SER A 21 12.68 0.60 13.51
CA SER A 21 13.11 1.76 14.32
C SER A 21 13.84 2.82 13.50
N SER A 22 14.76 2.41 12.61
CA SER A 22 15.47 3.37 11.75
C SER A 22 14.55 4.01 10.72
N GLN A 23 13.59 3.27 10.15
CA GLN A 23 12.59 3.82 9.25
C GLN A 23 11.74 4.88 9.97
N LEU A 24 11.24 4.57 11.16
CA LEU A 24 10.42 5.50 11.94
C LEU A 24 11.20 6.76 12.33
N GLN A 25 12.50 6.62 12.67
CA GLN A 25 13.32 7.79 13.00
C GLN A 25 13.45 8.73 11.80
N GLU A 26 13.76 8.20 10.61
CA GLU A 26 13.86 9.01 9.40
C GLU A 26 12.51 9.65 9.00
N LEU A 27 11.40 8.94 9.20
CA LEU A 27 10.05 9.49 8.99
C LEU A 27 9.72 10.62 9.95
N ARG A 28 10.09 10.49 11.23
CA ARG A 28 9.92 11.56 12.24
C ARG A 28 10.78 12.78 11.94
N ASP A 29 12.04 12.58 11.56
CA ASP A 29 12.95 13.65 11.19
C ASP A 29 12.44 14.43 9.96
N PHE A 30 11.90 13.70 8.97
CA PHE A 30 11.28 14.33 7.81
C PHE A 30 10.03 15.11 8.19
N ALA A 31 9.15 14.52 8.97
CA ALA A 31 7.91 15.17 9.39
C ALA A 31 8.18 16.43 10.24
N ALA A 32 9.21 16.41 11.09
CA ALA A 32 9.63 17.58 11.85
C ALA A 32 10.14 18.70 10.95
N LYS A 33 10.87 18.40 9.87
CA LYS A 33 11.34 19.38 8.89
C LYS A 33 10.20 20.03 8.10
N GLU A 34 9.16 19.24 7.80
CA GLU A 34 7.99 19.69 7.02
C GLU A 34 6.86 20.24 7.92
N ASP A 35 7.09 20.39 9.23
CA ASP A 35 6.10 20.83 10.23
C ASP A 35 4.78 20.04 10.18
N LEU A 36 4.90 18.71 9.97
CA LEU A 36 3.75 17.80 9.89
C LEU A 36 3.38 17.32 11.29
N LYS A 37 2.08 17.38 11.61
CA LYS A 37 1.56 16.84 12.87
C LYS A 37 1.42 15.32 12.77
N ILE A 38 2.06 14.61 13.68
CA ILE A 38 2.01 13.17 13.82
C ILE A 38 1.24 12.84 15.09
N ASP A 39 0.31 11.90 15.00
CA ASP A 39 -0.29 11.27 16.16
C ASP A 39 0.24 9.83 16.27
N GLU A 40 0.79 9.47 17.41
CA GLU A 40 1.34 8.12 17.67
C GLU A 40 0.30 7.00 17.44
N LYS A 41 -0.99 7.32 17.47
CA LYS A 41 -2.08 6.39 17.12
C LYS A 41 -2.06 5.98 15.64
N HIS A 42 -1.47 6.80 14.78
CA HIS A 42 -1.45 6.60 13.33
C HIS A 42 -0.08 6.11 12.84
N ILE A 43 0.57 5.27 13.64
CA ILE A 43 1.78 4.53 13.25
C ILE A 43 1.38 3.07 12.99
N TYR A 44 1.49 2.64 11.74
CA TYR A 44 1.11 1.31 11.29
C TYR A 44 2.35 0.51 10.89
N LEU A 45 2.49 -0.68 11.45
CA LEU A 45 3.69 -1.48 11.34
C LEU A 45 3.36 -2.91 10.88
N ASP A 46 4.17 -3.42 9.96
CA ASP A 46 4.15 -4.82 9.55
C ASP A 46 5.54 -5.43 9.75
N GLU A 47 5.71 -6.19 10.83
CA GLU A 47 6.93 -6.92 11.13
C GLU A 47 6.86 -8.35 10.60
N ALA A 48 7.97 -8.81 10.04
CA ALA A 48 8.12 -10.16 9.50
C ALA A 48 7.09 -10.52 8.41
N VAL A 49 6.59 -9.52 7.68
CA VAL A 49 5.59 -9.71 6.62
C VAL A 49 6.17 -9.37 5.26
N SER A 50 5.93 -10.26 4.28
CA SER A 50 6.39 -10.07 2.91
C SER A 50 5.70 -8.91 2.21
N GLY A 51 6.48 -8.07 1.51
CA GLY A 51 5.94 -7.01 0.65
C GLY A 51 5.31 -7.51 -0.67
N TYR A 52 5.35 -8.81 -0.94
CA TYR A 52 4.76 -9.42 -2.14
C TYR A 52 3.24 -9.60 -2.06
N TYR A 53 2.66 -9.58 -0.87
CA TYR A 53 1.24 -9.75 -0.64
C TYR A 53 0.62 -8.45 -0.12
N LEU A 54 -0.67 -8.24 -0.37
CA LEU A 54 -1.43 -7.11 0.17
C LEU A 54 -2.12 -7.43 1.51
N ASP A 55 -2.26 -8.71 1.82
CA ASP A 55 -2.85 -9.18 3.08
C ASP A 55 -1.82 -8.99 4.21
N ARG A 56 -1.91 -7.85 4.88
CA ARG A 56 -1.00 -7.41 5.94
C ARG A 56 -1.77 -6.65 7.01
N PRO A 57 -1.72 -7.07 8.29
CA PRO A 57 -2.52 -6.47 9.36
C PRO A 57 -2.30 -4.96 9.53
N GLY A 58 -1.05 -4.48 9.50
CA GLY A 58 -0.73 -3.06 9.61
C GLY A 58 -1.24 -2.26 8.41
N LEU A 59 -1.05 -2.77 7.18
CA LEU A 59 -1.58 -2.15 5.98
C LEU A 59 -3.11 -2.13 5.97
N ASP A 60 -3.77 -3.22 6.38
CA ASP A 60 -5.22 -3.30 6.41
C ASP A 60 -5.82 -2.31 7.40
N THR A 61 -5.23 -2.18 8.59
CA THR A 61 -5.63 -1.17 9.57
C THR A 61 -5.42 0.25 9.05
N LEU A 62 -4.32 0.51 8.34
CA LEU A 62 -4.05 1.79 7.68
C LEU A 62 -5.12 2.11 6.61
N ARG A 63 -5.51 1.12 5.82
CA ARG A 63 -6.55 1.27 4.78
C ARG A 63 -7.91 1.56 5.41
N ASP A 64 -8.24 0.90 6.50
CA ASP A 64 -9.47 1.17 7.26
C ASP A 64 -9.49 2.59 7.81
N ALA A 65 -8.38 3.06 8.43
CA ALA A 65 -8.26 4.41 8.93
C ALA A 65 -8.38 5.49 7.82
N ALA A 66 -7.82 5.21 6.64
CA ALA A 66 -7.93 6.09 5.48
C ALA A 66 -9.37 6.15 4.95
N ARG A 67 -10.03 5.00 4.82
CA ARG A 67 -11.43 4.92 4.36
C ARG A 67 -12.38 5.63 5.33
N ASP A 68 -12.11 5.54 6.62
CA ASP A 68 -12.93 6.15 7.66
C ASP A 68 -12.62 7.66 7.87
N GLY A 69 -11.71 8.24 7.06
CA GLY A 69 -11.35 9.65 7.08
C GLY A 69 -10.57 10.10 8.32
N LEU A 70 -9.86 9.16 8.98
CA LEU A 70 -9.10 9.43 10.19
C LEU A 70 -7.70 10.00 9.90
N ILE A 71 -7.24 9.91 8.66
CA ILE A 71 -5.92 10.36 8.20
C ILE A 71 -6.03 11.08 6.87
N ASP A 72 -5.16 12.05 6.65
CA ASP A 72 -5.12 12.86 5.42
C ASP A 72 -3.87 12.57 4.58
N MET A 73 -2.82 12.09 5.23
CA MET A 73 -1.52 11.81 4.59
C MET A 73 -0.87 10.57 5.16
N ILE A 74 -0.15 9.85 4.30
CA ILE A 74 0.68 8.70 4.68
C ILE A 74 2.12 8.99 4.29
N LEU A 75 3.05 8.86 5.24
CA LEU A 75 4.48 8.86 4.98
C LEU A 75 5.04 7.44 5.03
N VAL A 76 5.77 7.08 3.99
CA VAL A 76 6.44 5.79 3.84
C VAL A 76 7.91 6.03 3.48
N HIS A 77 8.81 5.24 4.01
CA HIS A 77 10.23 5.43 3.76
C HIS A 77 10.59 5.29 2.27
N ASP A 78 10.18 4.22 1.62
CA ASP A 78 10.37 3.97 0.20
C ASP A 78 9.21 3.12 -0.37
N PRO A 79 9.00 3.11 -1.70
CA PRO A 79 7.92 2.37 -2.33
C PRO A 79 7.94 0.85 -2.04
N ASP A 80 9.13 0.24 -1.86
CA ASP A 80 9.27 -1.19 -1.59
C ASP A 80 8.74 -1.58 -0.20
N ARG A 81 8.70 -0.62 0.74
CA ARG A 81 8.05 -0.82 2.04
C ARG A 81 6.55 -0.88 1.88
N PHE A 82 6.01 -0.06 0.97
CA PHE A 82 4.59 -0.07 0.64
C PHE A 82 4.18 -1.35 -0.08
N SER A 83 4.87 -1.70 -1.17
CA SER A 83 4.79 -3.02 -1.80
C SER A 83 6.01 -3.28 -2.69
N ARG A 84 6.46 -4.53 -2.76
CA ARG A 84 7.52 -4.95 -3.69
C ARG A 84 7.00 -5.14 -5.12
N LYS A 85 5.70 -5.37 -5.30
CA LYS A 85 5.07 -5.45 -6.61
C LYS A 85 4.57 -4.08 -7.03
N TYR A 86 5.08 -3.57 -8.13
CA TYR A 86 4.67 -2.27 -8.66
C TYR A 86 3.16 -2.19 -8.92
N ALA A 87 2.55 -3.25 -9.46
CA ALA A 87 1.10 -3.29 -9.66
C ALA A 87 0.32 -3.04 -8.36
N TYR A 88 0.78 -3.57 -7.24
CA TYR A 88 0.16 -3.33 -5.93
C TYR A 88 0.43 -1.93 -5.39
N GLN A 89 1.60 -1.35 -5.68
CA GLN A 89 1.87 0.05 -5.35
C GLN A 89 0.85 0.96 -6.04
N VAL A 90 0.64 0.78 -7.35
CA VAL A 90 -0.34 1.55 -8.13
C VAL A 90 -1.76 1.37 -7.57
N LEU A 91 -2.17 0.13 -7.29
CA LEU A 91 -3.49 -0.15 -6.72
C LEU A 91 -3.72 0.55 -5.38
N LEU A 92 -2.73 0.49 -4.48
CA LEU A 92 -2.81 1.14 -3.18
C LEU A 92 -2.85 2.67 -3.31
N LEU A 93 -2.00 3.25 -4.18
CA LEU A 93 -2.00 4.69 -4.42
C LEU A 93 -3.34 5.19 -4.97
N GLU A 94 -3.95 4.46 -5.92
CA GLU A 94 -5.28 4.78 -6.42
C GLU A 94 -6.36 4.66 -5.35
N GLU A 95 -6.28 3.64 -4.50
CA GLU A 95 -7.21 3.41 -3.40
C GLU A 95 -7.17 4.57 -2.39
N PHE A 96 -5.96 4.95 -1.92
CA PHE A 96 -5.78 6.08 -1.01
C PHE A 96 -6.20 7.42 -1.64
N LYS A 97 -5.91 7.63 -2.92
CA LYS A 97 -6.35 8.81 -3.67
C LYS A 97 -7.88 8.94 -3.70
N ARG A 98 -8.62 7.83 -3.83
CA ARG A 98 -10.09 7.83 -3.78
C ARG A 98 -10.63 8.28 -2.42
N TRP A 99 -9.89 8.03 -1.36
CA TRP A 99 -10.22 8.48 0.00
C TRP A 99 -9.63 9.85 0.35
N ASN A 100 -9.10 10.57 -0.64
CA ASN A 100 -8.43 11.88 -0.50
C ASN A 100 -7.23 11.84 0.46
N VAL A 101 -6.53 10.72 0.54
CA VAL A 101 -5.31 10.55 1.33
C VAL A 101 -4.09 10.64 0.41
N ASP A 102 -3.19 11.58 0.71
CA ASP A 102 -1.91 11.75 0.00
C ASP A 102 -0.88 10.74 0.52
N VAL A 103 -0.13 10.13 -0.40
CA VAL A 103 0.95 9.19 -0.03
C VAL A 103 2.29 9.76 -0.49
N ARG A 104 3.21 9.98 0.45
CA ARG A 104 4.55 10.48 0.18
C ARG A 104 5.63 9.49 0.58
N PHE A 105 6.63 9.36 -0.28
CA PHE A 105 7.80 8.53 -0.03
C PHE A 105 9.01 9.43 0.27
N LEU A 106 9.77 9.12 1.33
CA LEU A 106 10.99 9.84 1.66
C LEU A 106 12.06 9.63 0.58
N LYS A 107 12.20 8.39 0.13
CA LYS A 107 13.11 8.03 -0.94
C LYS A 107 12.31 7.77 -2.20
N HIS A 108 12.02 8.83 -2.93
CA HIS A 108 11.45 8.70 -4.27
C HIS A 108 12.60 8.72 -5.28
N PRO A 109 12.74 7.72 -6.15
CA PRO A 109 13.57 7.87 -7.33
C PRO A 109 12.96 9.01 -8.17
N GLN A 110 13.64 10.15 -8.20
CA GLN A 110 13.19 11.30 -9.01
C GLN A 110 13.07 10.85 -10.47
N ALA A 111 11.91 11.11 -11.06
CA ALA A 111 11.59 10.72 -12.43
C ALA A 111 12.17 11.74 -13.45
N ASP A 112 13.46 12.01 -13.38
CA ASP A 112 14.09 13.10 -14.15
C ASP A 112 14.72 12.64 -15.48
N SER A 113 14.61 11.35 -15.87
CA SER A 113 15.10 10.89 -17.16
C SER A 113 13.98 10.33 -18.06
N PRO A 114 14.06 10.54 -19.39
CA PRO A 114 13.13 9.98 -20.35
C PRO A 114 12.99 8.45 -20.24
N GLU A 115 14.10 7.77 -19.93
CA GLU A 115 14.14 6.31 -19.74
C GLU A 115 13.32 5.89 -18.52
N LYS A 116 13.39 6.65 -17.42
CA LYS A 116 12.58 6.40 -16.22
C LYS A 116 11.11 6.67 -16.46
N GLN A 117 10.77 7.72 -17.22
CA GLN A 117 9.39 7.99 -17.62
C GLN A 117 8.82 6.85 -18.47
N LEU A 118 9.60 6.35 -19.43
CA LEU A 118 9.21 5.20 -20.24
C LEU A 118 9.03 3.96 -19.38
N LEU A 119 9.93 3.70 -18.44
CA LEU A 119 9.84 2.58 -17.50
C LEU A 119 8.56 2.67 -16.66
N ILE A 120 8.23 3.85 -16.15
CA ILE A 120 6.98 4.09 -15.38
C ILE A 120 5.75 3.82 -16.25
N GLN A 121 5.75 4.26 -17.50
CA GLN A 121 4.64 4.00 -18.44
C GLN A 121 4.50 2.50 -18.74
N MET A 122 5.59 1.81 -19.01
CA MET A 122 5.59 0.35 -19.23
C MET A 122 5.10 -0.40 -17.98
N GLN A 123 5.54 0.02 -16.80
CA GLN A 123 5.08 -0.56 -15.54
C GLN A 123 3.58 -0.32 -15.31
N GLY A 124 3.06 0.85 -15.72
CA GLY A 124 1.64 1.15 -15.70
C GLY A 124 0.81 0.19 -16.58
N VAL A 125 1.27 -0.08 -17.79
CA VAL A 125 0.63 -1.06 -18.70
C VAL A 125 0.66 -2.47 -18.11
N ILE A 126 1.78 -2.89 -17.51
CA ILE A 126 1.90 -4.19 -16.85
C ILE A 126 0.94 -4.28 -15.66
N ALA A 127 0.83 -3.21 -14.87
CA ALA A 127 -0.09 -3.14 -13.74
C ALA A 127 -1.56 -3.27 -14.18
N GLU A 128 -1.96 -2.63 -15.28
CA GLU A 128 -3.30 -2.77 -15.85
C GLU A 128 -3.56 -4.19 -16.35
N TYR A 129 -2.59 -4.80 -17.01
CA TYR A 129 -2.68 -6.18 -17.47
C TYR A 129 -2.83 -7.16 -16.29
N GLU A 130 -2.01 -7.01 -15.24
CA GLU A 130 -2.13 -7.85 -14.05
C GLU A 130 -3.49 -7.65 -13.33
N ARG A 131 -3.98 -6.41 -13.26
CA ARG A 131 -5.32 -6.09 -12.75
C ARG A 131 -6.41 -6.82 -13.52
N ALA A 132 -6.36 -6.76 -14.86
CA ALA A 132 -7.31 -7.44 -15.72
C ALA A 132 -7.26 -8.97 -15.49
N ARG A 133 -6.07 -9.56 -15.37
CA ARG A 133 -5.90 -10.99 -15.03
C ARG A 133 -6.49 -11.35 -13.67
N ILE A 134 -6.27 -10.54 -12.66
CA ILE A 134 -6.83 -10.76 -11.31
C ILE A 134 -8.36 -10.72 -11.36
N MET A 135 -8.94 -9.74 -12.06
CA MET A 135 -10.38 -9.62 -12.23
C MET A 135 -10.96 -10.81 -12.98
N GLU A 136 -10.31 -11.25 -14.05
CA GLU A 136 -10.76 -12.42 -14.80
C GLU A 136 -10.67 -13.71 -13.98
N ARG A 137 -9.58 -13.90 -13.23
CA ARG A 137 -9.43 -15.03 -12.31
C ARG A 137 -10.53 -15.05 -11.24
N THR A 138 -10.82 -13.89 -10.66
CA THR A 138 -11.90 -13.73 -9.68
C THR A 138 -13.26 -14.03 -10.29
N ARG A 139 -13.52 -13.54 -11.53
CA ARG A 139 -14.75 -13.83 -12.28
C ARG A 139 -14.90 -15.32 -12.53
N ARG A 140 -13.85 -16.01 -13.01
CA ARG A 140 -13.86 -17.45 -13.24
C ARG A 140 -14.13 -18.24 -11.96
N GLY A 141 -13.45 -17.90 -10.87
CA GLY A 141 -13.68 -18.49 -9.56
C GLY A 141 -15.11 -18.30 -9.08
N ARG A 142 -15.66 -17.10 -9.25
CA ARG A 142 -17.04 -16.78 -8.90
C ARG A 142 -18.06 -17.60 -9.72
N LEU A 143 -17.86 -17.70 -11.03
CA LEU A 143 -18.71 -18.53 -11.91
C LEU A 143 -18.62 -20.02 -11.56
N TYR A 144 -17.46 -20.52 -11.21
CA TYR A 144 -17.28 -21.90 -10.75
C TYR A 144 -18.12 -22.20 -9.50
N TRP A 145 -18.05 -21.32 -8.48
CA TRP A 145 -18.80 -21.50 -7.23
C TRP A 145 -20.32 -21.39 -7.43
N ILE A 146 -20.76 -20.48 -8.33
CA ILE A 146 -22.19 -20.38 -8.68
C ILE A 146 -22.68 -21.69 -9.32
N ARG A 147 -21.91 -22.27 -10.24
CA ARG A 147 -22.25 -23.54 -10.86
C ARG A 147 -22.30 -24.71 -9.88
N GLN A 148 -21.55 -24.62 -8.78
CA GLN A 148 -21.57 -25.59 -7.67
C GLN A 148 -22.69 -25.32 -6.67
N GLY A 149 -23.57 -24.34 -6.91
CA GLY A 149 -24.67 -24.00 -6.01
C GLY A 149 -24.24 -23.38 -4.68
N ARG A 150 -23.01 -22.88 -4.55
CA ARG A 150 -22.52 -22.24 -3.35
C ARG A 150 -22.76 -20.73 -3.38
N PRO A 151 -23.32 -20.12 -2.30
CA PRO A 151 -23.51 -18.67 -2.23
C PRO A 151 -22.15 -17.93 -2.25
N LEU A 152 -22.08 -16.83 -3.00
CA LEU A 152 -20.87 -16.03 -3.19
C LEU A 152 -20.45 -15.18 -2.00
N SER A 153 -21.29 -14.97 -1.03
CA SER A 153 -20.98 -14.31 0.23
C SER A 153 -21.91 -14.78 1.33
N ALA A 154 -21.36 -14.95 2.53
CA ALA A 154 -22.14 -15.20 3.75
C ALA A 154 -22.81 -13.92 4.31
N ARG A 155 -22.62 -12.76 3.66
CA ARG A 155 -23.26 -11.50 4.04
C ARG A 155 -24.31 -11.14 3.00
N VAL A 156 -25.55 -11.42 3.33
CA VAL A 156 -26.70 -10.76 2.71
C VAL A 156 -26.71 -9.33 3.26
N PRO A 157 -26.66 -8.29 2.40
CA PRO A 157 -26.93 -6.94 2.91
C PRO A 157 -28.38 -6.96 3.42
N TYR A 158 -28.56 -6.67 4.68
CA TYR A 158 -29.86 -6.32 5.21
C TYR A 158 -30.30 -5.04 4.49
N GLY A 159 -31.41 -5.15 3.76
CA GLY A 159 -32.09 -4.02 3.16
C GLY A 159 -32.64 -3.05 4.19
#